data_555f9b194995fb2ed1cc0b52959b5364
#
_entry.id   555f9b194995fb2ed1cc0b52959b5364
#
_cell.length_a   1.000
_cell.length_b   1.000
_cell.length_c   1.000
_cell.angle_alpha   90.00
_cell.angle_beta   90.00
_cell.angle_gamma   90.00
#
_symmetry.space_group_name_H-M   'P 1'
#
loop_
_entity.id
_entity.type
_entity.pdbx_description
1 polymer ?
#
loop_
_entity_poly.entity_id
_entity_poly.type
_entity_poly.pdbx_seq_one_letter_code
_entity_poly.pdbx_strand_id
1 'polypeptide(L)'
;MNKALDFQSVIMALQKFWADQGCLIWQPYYSQIGAGTMNPATFLRVLGPEPWKVAYVEPSIRPDDGRYGENPNRFQQHYQFQVILKPDPGNPQQIYLKSLEAIGIDPREHDIRFVEDNWQQPALGAWGLGWEVWLDGQEITQFTYFQQAGGLVLDTVAVEITYGLERITMPLQRVHHFKEMRWNETFTDGDVNYQGEVEHSKYYFEVANVERMRQLYNLYELEANEALNHGLVLPAY
;
A
#
# COMPACT_ATOMS: atom_id res chain seq x y z
N MET A 1 -15.52 -22.10 -16.74
CA MET A 1 -14.46 -21.14 -16.34
C MET A 1 -14.89 -20.54 -15.01
N ASN A 2 -14.07 -20.64 -13.98
CA ASN A 2 -14.36 -19.93 -12.72
C ASN A 2 -14.38 -18.42 -13.01
N LYS A 3 -15.42 -17.73 -12.51
CA LYS A 3 -15.52 -16.27 -12.62
C LYS A 3 -14.34 -15.66 -11.87
N ALA A 4 -13.60 -14.75 -12.51
CA ALA A 4 -12.50 -14.04 -11.86
C ALA A 4 -12.99 -13.35 -10.57
N LEU A 5 -12.15 -13.33 -9.54
CA LEU A 5 -12.47 -12.69 -8.27
C LEU A 5 -12.79 -11.21 -8.49
N ASP A 6 -13.75 -10.71 -7.73
CA ASP A 6 -13.99 -9.28 -7.60
C ASP A 6 -13.03 -8.65 -6.57
N PHE A 7 -13.00 -7.32 -6.50
CA PHE A 7 -12.02 -6.58 -5.70
C PHE A 7 -12.09 -6.95 -4.20
N GLN A 8 -13.29 -6.99 -3.63
CA GLN A 8 -13.45 -7.37 -2.22
C GLN A 8 -13.06 -8.83 -1.97
N SER A 9 -13.29 -9.74 -2.92
CA SER A 9 -12.90 -11.14 -2.80
C SER A 9 -11.39 -11.33 -2.87
N VAL A 10 -10.67 -10.53 -3.68
CA VAL A 10 -9.20 -10.48 -3.68
C VAL A 10 -8.68 -10.06 -2.31
N ILE A 11 -9.24 -9.01 -1.72
CA ILE A 11 -8.87 -8.53 -0.38
C ILE A 11 -9.08 -9.64 0.67
N MET A 12 -10.27 -10.24 0.69
CA MET A 12 -10.60 -11.29 1.67
C MET A 12 -9.72 -12.52 1.51
N ALA A 13 -9.37 -12.90 0.27
CA ALA A 13 -8.49 -14.04 0.01
C ALA A 13 -7.06 -13.76 0.50
N LEU A 14 -6.51 -12.56 0.24
CA LEU A 14 -5.20 -12.15 0.76
C LEU A 14 -5.19 -12.07 2.28
N GLN A 15 -6.24 -11.49 2.90
CA GLN A 15 -6.36 -11.45 4.37
C GLN A 15 -6.35 -12.86 4.97
N LYS A 16 -7.13 -13.77 4.39
CA LYS A 16 -7.15 -15.17 4.85
C LYS A 16 -5.79 -15.83 4.67
N PHE A 17 -5.18 -15.70 3.49
CA PHE A 17 -3.87 -16.29 3.22
C PHE A 17 -2.82 -15.83 4.23
N TRP A 18 -2.70 -14.53 4.45
CA TRP A 18 -1.69 -13.99 5.37
C TRP A 18 -2.02 -14.26 6.85
N ALA A 19 -3.30 -14.33 7.22
CA ALA A 19 -3.69 -14.82 8.55
C ALA A 19 -3.22 -16.26 8.78
N ASP A 20 -3.39 -17.14 7.78
CA ASP A 20 -2.91 -18.53 7.83
C ASP A 20 -1.36 -18.62 7.88
N GLN A 21 -0.63 -17.60 7.40
CA GLN A 21 0.83 -17.46 7.58
C GLN A 21 1.23 -16.87 8.94
N GLY A 22 0.26 -16.62 9.82
CA GLY A 22 0.47 -16.10 11.17
C GLY A 22 0.59 -14.58 11.25
N CYS A 23 0.17 -13.84 10.23
CA CYS A 23 0.08 -12.39 10.29
C CYS A 23 -1.15 -11.95 11.09
N LEU A 24 -0.97 -10.93 11.93
CA LEU A 24 -2.07 -10.16 12.48
C LEU A 24 -2.76 -9.39 11.35
N ILE A 25 -4.06 -9.53 11.18
CA ILE A 25 -4.82 -8.73 10.22
C ILE A 25 -5.17 -7.40 10.88
N TRP A 26 -4.42 -6.37 10.50
CA TRP A 26 -4.53 -5.01 11.03
C TRP A 26 -5.59 -4.22 10.27
N GLN A 27 -5.86 -3.00 10.73
CA GLN A 27 -6.83 -2.09 10.14
C GLN A 27 -6.10 -0.91 9.48
N PRO A 28 -6.74 -0.22 8.50
CA PRO A 28 -6.22 1.01 7.92
C PRO A 28 -5.91 2.06 8.99
N TYR A 29 -4.96 2.93 8.70
CA TYR A 29 -4.70 4.06 9.58
C TYR A 29 -5.87 5.06 9.49
N TYR A 30 -6.20 5.69 10.60
CA TYR A 30 -7.30 6.65 10.69
C TYR A 30 -6.95 8.03 10.10
N SER A 31 -5.69 8.28 9.80
CA SER A 31 -5.21 9.50 9.15
C SER A 31 -4.90 9.23 7.68
N GLN A 32 -5.01 10.24 6.83
CA GLN A 32 -4.63 10.09 5.41
C GLN A 32 -3.12 9.94 5.29
N ILE A 33 -2.69 8.87 4.61
CA ILE A 33 -1.28 8.59 4.33
C ILE A 33 -1.10 8.18 2.87
N GLY A 34 0.10 8.40 2.33
CA GLY A 34 0.40 8.16 0.92
C GLY A 34 0.82 6.74 0.59
N ALA A 35 1.08 5.90 1.58
CA ALA A 35 1.46 4.51 1.40
C ALA A 35 1.24 3.70 2.68
N GLY A 36 1.04 2.39 2.54
CA GLY A 36 0.93 1.47 3.68
C GLY A 36 2.16 1.49 4.60
N THR A 37 3.33 1.78 4.05
CA THR A 37 4.58 1.98 4.81
C THR A 37 4.44 3.04 5.91
N MET A 38 3.62 4.07 5.69
CA MET A 38 3.40 5.16 6.65
C MET A 38 2.42 4.79 7.77
N ASN A 39 1.75 3.66 7.72
CA ASN A 39 0.94 3.20 8.85
C ASN A 39 1.88 2.86 10.04
N PRO A 40 1.57 3.30 11.27
CA PRO A 40 2.36 2.96 12.46
C PRO A 40 2.61 1.46 12.63
N ALA A 41 1.70 0.60 12.16
CA ALA A 41 1.87 -0.85 12.16
C ALA A 41 3.03 -1.34 11.27
N THR A 42 3.48 -0.53 10.32
CA THR A 42 4.71 -0.76 9.56
C THR A 42 5.83 0.11 10.11
N PHE A 43 5.76 1.42 9.94
CA PHE A 43 6.92 2.31 10.14
C PHE A 43 7.48 2.25 11.56
N LEU A 44 6.63 2.30 12.59
CA LEU A 44 7.10 2.22 13.97
C LEU A 44 7.49 0.78 14.38
N ARG A 45 6.92 -0.24 13.73
CA ARG A 45 7.15 -1.64 14.08
C ARG A 45 8.34 -2.28 13.39
N VAL A 46 8.85 -1.70 12.31
CA VAL A 46 10.15 -2.13 11.74
C VAL A 46 11.33 -1.70 12.61
N LEU A 47 11.15 -0.65 13.43
CA LEU A 47 12.12 -0.23 14.45
C LEU A 47 12.18 -1.24 15.61
N GLY A 48 13.32 -1.25 16.30
CA GLY A 48 13.53 -2.13 17.45
C GLY A 48 13.74 -3.61 17.07
N PRO A 49 14.01 -4.48 18.04
CA PRO A 49 14.34 -5.89 17.81
C PRO A 49 13.12 -6.83 17.78
N GLU A 50 11.93 -6.39 18.21
CA GLU A 50 10.78 -7.26 18.43
C GLU A 50 10.28 -7.87 17.13
N PRO A 51 10.01 -9.19 17.08
CA PRO A 51 9.36 -9.82 15.94
C PRO A 51 7.99 -9.22 15.65
N TRP A 52 7.66 -9.07 14.36
CA TRP A 52 6.38 -8.52 13.95
C TRP A 52 5.90 -9.12 12.63
N LYS A 53 4.64 -9.57 12.58
CA LYS A 53 4.00 -10.04 11.36
C LYS A 53 2.61 -9.42 11.27
N VAL A 54 2.37 -8.66 10.23
CA VAL A 54 1.11 -7.95 10.03
C VAL A 54 0.74 -7.90 8.57
N ALA A 55 -0.57 -7.91 8.27
CA ALA A 55 -1.11 -7.69 6.95
C ALA A 55 -2.38 -6.84 7.03
N TYR A 56 -2.56 -5.91 6.11
CA TYR A 56 -3.73 -5.00 6.10
C TYR A 56 -3.91 -4.31 4.74
N VAL A 57 -5.12 -3.85 4.51
CA VAL A 57 -5.43 -2.93 3.41
C VAL A 57 -5.16 -1.51 3.88
N GLU A 58 -4.50 -0.69 3.04
CA GLU A 58 -4.29 0.72 3.30
C GLU A 58 -4.76 1.56 2.11
N PRO A 59 -5.84 2.34 2.27
CA PRO A 59 -6.18 3.39 1.31
C PRO A 59 -5.04 4.41 1.27
N SER A 60 -4.36 4.49 0.12
CA SER A 60 -3.19 5.36 -0.06
C SER A 60 -3.60 6.59 -0.85
N ILE A 61 -3.43 7.76 -0.24
CA ILE A 61 -3.87 9.03 -0.79
C ILE A 61 -2.65 9.78 -1.34
N ARG A 62 -2.67 10.05 -2.65
CA ARG A 62 -1.61 10.77 -3.38
C ARG A 62 -2.24 11.90 -4.20
N PRO A 63 -2.36 13.11 -3.65
CA PRO A 63 -3.03 14.24 -4.32
C PRO A 63 -2.47 14.58 -5.70
N ASP A 64 -1.16 14.46 -5.89
CA ASP A 64 -0.47 14.73 -7.17
C ASP A 64 -0.77 13.68 -8.27
N ASP A 65 -1.32 12.53 -7.91
CA ASP A 65 -1.80 11.50 -8.82
C ASP A 65 -3.25 11.70 -9.30
N GLY A 66 -3.95 12.72 -8.80
CA GLY A 66 -5.29 13.06 -9.25
C GLY A 66 -5.36 13.34 -10.75
N ARG A 67 -6.35 12.79 -11.44
CA ARG A 67 -6.54 12.90 -12.90
C ARG A 67 -8.01 13.05 -13.27
N TYR A 68 -8.86 13.57 -12.38
CA TYR A 68 -10.29 13.78 -12.62
C TYR A 68 -11.05 12.52 -13.04
N GLY A 69 -10.49 11.33 -12.77
CA GLY A 69 -11.03 10.06 -13.22
C GLY A 69 -10.90 9.78 -14.71
N GLU A 70 -10.07 10.55 -15.43
CA GLU A 70 -9.86 10.40 -16.90
C GLU A 70 -8.72 9.41 -17.22
N ASN A 71 -7.81 9.16 -16.28
CA ASN A 71 -6.73 8.20 -16.50
C ASN A 71 -7.20 6.79 -16.09
N PRO A 72 -6.94 5.76 -16.90
CA PRO A 72 -7.46 4.40 -16.66
C PRO A 72 -6.87 3.70 -15.43
N ASN A 73 -5.65 4.05 -15.00
CA ASN A 73 -4.93 3.35 -13.95
C ASN A 73 -4.14 4.26 -12.99
N ARG A 74 -4.36 5.59 -13.06
CA ARG A 74 -3.76 6.56 -12.12
C ARG A 74 -4.85 7.45 -11.54
N PHE A 75 -4.94 7.50 -10.23
CA PHE A 75 -5.96 8.23 -9.47
C PHE A 75 -5.42 8.57 -8.08
N GLN A 76 -6.00 9.57 -7.43
CA GLN A 76 -5.50 10.13 -6.17
C GLN A 76 -5.59 9.16 -4.97
N GLN A 77 -6.53 8.21 -4.99
CA GLN A 77 -6.68 7.20 -3.96
C GLN A 77 -6.63 5.81 -4.58
N HIS A 78 -5.71 4.97 -4.12
CA HIS A 78 -5.62 3.56 -4.48
C HIS A 78 -5.45 2.71 -3.23
N TYR A 79 -5.68 1.40 -3.36
CA TYR A 79 -5.60 0.49 -2.23
C TYR A 79 -4.35 -0.37 -2.32
N GLN A 80 -3.53 -0.31 -1.29
CA GLN A 80 -2.42 -1.21 -1.10
C GLN A 80 -2.81 -2.33 -0.13
N PHE A 81 -2.38 -3.56 -0.42
CA PHE A 81 -2.37 -4.61 0.59
C PHE A 81 -0.94 -4.73 1.09
N GLN A 82 -0.75 -4.37 2.35
CA GLN A 82 0.55 -4.25 3.00
C GLN A 82 0.83 -5.46 3.87
N VAL A 83 2.05 -6.02 3.76
CA VAL A 83 2.49 -7.12 4.61
C VAL A 83 3.87 -6.80 5.16
N ILE A 84 4.08 -7.03 6.45
CA ILE A 84 5.38 -6.94 7.10
C ILE A 84 5.72 -8.28 7.75
N LEU A 85 6.90 -8.78 7.43
CA LEU A 85 7.48 -9.98 8.03
C LEU A 85 8.81 -9.61 8.69
N LYS A 86 8.85 -9.65 10.01
CA LYS A 86 10.03 -9.33 10.81
C LYS A 86 10.27 -10.43 11.87
N PRO A 87 11.42 -11.08 11.88
CA PRO A 87 12.52 -10.98 10.89
C PRO A 87 12.11 -11.53 9.51
N ASP A 88 12.97 -11.32 8.52
CA ASP A 88 12.88 -11.96 7.21
C ASP A 88 12.73 -13.48 7.39
N PRO A 89 11.68 -14.11 6.82
CA PRO A 89 11.48 -15.57 6.91
C PRO A 89 12.47 -16.39 6.06
N GLY A 90 13.30 -15.75 5.24
CA GLY A 90 14.28 -16.39 4.34
C GLY A 90 13.71 -16.91 3.02
N ASN A 91 12.39 -16.87 2.85
CA ASN A 91 11.71 -17.33 1.63
C ASN A 91 10.48 -16.47 1.25
N PRO A 92 10.50 -15.15 1.39
CA PRO A 92 9.31 -14.31 1.22
C PRO A 92 8.77 -14.34 -0.21
N GLN A 93 9.63 -14.50 -1.25
CA GLN A 93 9.19 -14.60 -2.63
C GLN A 93 8.34 -15.85 -2.88
N GLN A 94 8.73 -17.01 -2.31
CA GLN A 94 7.95 -18.23 -2.43
C GLN A 94 6.60 -18.13 -1.73
N ILE A 95 6.55 -17.49 -0.56
CA ILE A 95 5.30 -17.24 0.16
C ILE A 95 4.40 -16.31 -0.66
N TYR A 96 5.00 -15.25 -1.23
CA TYR A 96 4.29 -14.30 -2.09
C TYR A 96 3.68 -14.99 -3.32
N LEU A 97 4.43 -15.83 -4.06
CA LEU A 97 3.90 -16.54 -5.21
C LEU A 97 2.70 -17.41 -4.85
N LYS A 98 2.72 -18.07 -3.68
CA LYS A 98 1.55 -18.80 -3.16
C LYS A 98 0.36 -17.88 -2.85
N SER A 99 0.61 -16.64 -2.44
CA SER A 99 -0.47 -15.67 -2.24
C SER A 99 -1.14 -15.26 -3.55
N LEU A 100 -0.38 -15.19 -4.65
CA LEU A 100 -0.93 -14.98 -5.99
C LEU A 100 -1.82 -16.16 -6.43
N GLU A 101 -1.39 -17.40 -6.16
CA GLU A 101 -2.22 -18.58 -6.41
C GLU A 101 -3.55 -18.53 -5.63
N ALA A 102 -3.52 -18.02 -4.38
CA ALA A 102 -4.70 -17.90 -3.54
C ALA A 102 -5.75 -16.91 -4.09
N ILE A 103 -5.34 -15.98 -4.93
CA ILE A 103 -6.23 -15.04 -5.62
C ILE A 103 -6.52 -15.43 -7.08
N GLY A 104 -6.06 -16.60 -7.50
CA GLY A 104 -6.36 -17.18 -8.82
C GLY A 104 -5.36 -16.85 -9.91
N ILE A 105 -4.16 -16.36 -9.56
CA ILE A 105 -3.05 -16.18 -10.51
C ILE A 105 -2.13 -17.40 -10.42
N ASP A 106 -2.14 -18.27 -11.44
CA ASP A 106 -1.19 -19.39 -11.52
C ASP A 106 0.15 -18.90 -12.09
N PRO A 107 1.25 -18.93 -11.32
CA PRO A 107 2.55 -18.46 -11.80
C PRO A 107 3.09 -19.21 -13.05
N ARG A 108 2.52 -20.37 -13.37
CA ARG A 108 2.91 -21.16 -14.57
C ARG A 108 2.23 -20.66 -15.85
N GLU A 109 1.17 -19.86 -15.72
CA GLU A 109 0.38 -19.34 -16.84
C GLU A 109 0.70 -17.87 -17.16
N HIS A 110 1.56 -17.23 -16.35
CA HIS A 110 1.88 -15.82 -16.42
C HIS A 110 3.39 -15.55 -16.44
N ASP A 111 3.81 -14.46 -17.08
CA ASP A 111 5.19 -13.95 -17.01
C ASP A 111 5.34 -13.13 -15.71
N ILE A 112 5.90 -13.77 -14.67
CA ILE A 112 6.18 -13.10 -13.39
C ILE A 112 7.68 -12.87 -13.28
N ARG A 113 8.05 -11.60 -13.12
CA ARG A 113 9.45 -11.17 -12.99
C ARG A 113 9.67 -10.41 -11.68
N PHE A 114 10.76 -10.76 -11.01
CA PHE A 114 11.31 -9.96 -9.92
C PHE A 114 12.44 -9.12 -10.50
N VAL A 115 12.21 -7.81 -10.58
CA VAL A 115 13.16 -6.83 -11.11
C VAL A 115 13.76 -6.07 -9.95
N GLU A 116 15.09 -5.98 -9.89
CA GLU A 116 15.77 -5.28 -8.80
C GLU A 116 15.36 -3.81 -8.78
N ASP A 117 14.89 -3.35 -7.62
CA ASP A 117 14.53 -1.96 -7.36
C ASP A 117 14.84 -1.60 -5.90
N ASN A 118 15.76 -0.66 -5.71
CA ASN A 118 16.13 -0.18 -4.38
C ASN A 118 15.19 0.95 -3.98
N TRP A 119 14.28 0.65 -3.07
CA TRP A 119 13.30 1.60 -2.57
C TRP A 119 13.90 2.58 -1.56
N GLN A 120 13.47 3.85 -1.66
CA GLN A 120 13.81 4.87 -0.66
C GLN A 120 12.67 5.86 -0.48
N GLN A 121 12.51 6.35 0.74
CA GLN A 121 11.60 7.43 1.11
C GLN A 121 12.30 8.42 2.05
N PRO A 122 12.87 9.51 1.49
CA PRO A 122 13.65 10.47 2.28
C PRO A 122 12.87 11.11 3.43
N ALA A 123 11.55 11.38 3.23
CA ALA A 123 10.71 11.96 4.29
C ALA A 123 10.59 11.05 5.53
N LEU A 124 10.71 9.74 5.35
CA LEU A 124 10.71 8.76 6.43
C LEU A 124 12.14 8.42 6.91
N GLY A 125 13.18 9.00 6.31
CA GLY A 125 14.56 8.58 6.55
C GLY A 125 14.73 7.07 6.36
N ALA A 126 14.05 6.49 5.37
CA ALA A 126 13.96 5.05 5.15
C ALA A 126 14.46 4.65 3.77
N TRP A 127 15.11 3.48 3.70
CA TRP A 127 15.47 2.83 2.46
C TRP A 127 15.63 1.32 2.65
N GLY A 128 15.58 0.59 1.55
CA GLY A 128 15.82 -0.85 1.53
C GLY A 128 16.18 -1.37 0.15
N LEU A 129 16.82 -2.52 0.13
CA LEU A 129 16.99 -3.31 -1.09
C LEU A 129 15.64 -3.92 -1.46
N GLY A 130 15.37 -4.14 -2.75
CA GLY A 130 14.07 -4.68 -3.08
C GLY A 130 13.88 -5.14 -4.51
N TRP A 131 12.65 -5.46 -4.79
CA TRP A 131 12.18 -5.96 -6.07
C TRP A 131 10.86 -5.30 -6.44
N GLU A 132 10.72 -4.87 -7.68
CA GLU A 132 9.40 -4.75 -8.30
C GLU A 132 8.98 -6.13 -8.82
N VAL A 133 7.76 -6.54 -8.52
CA VAL A 133 7.18 -7.75 -9.14
C VAL A 133 6.29 -7.33 -10.30
N TRP A 134 6.63 -7.82 -11.47
CA TRP A 134 5.91 -7.57 -12.72
C TRP A 134 5.12 -8.79 -13.12
N LEU A 135 3.84 -8.60 -13.46
CA LEU A 135 2.92 -9.59 -14.00
C LEU A 135 2.56 -9.20 -15.42
N ASP A 136 2.94 -10.02 -16.41
CA ASP A 136 2.64 -9.82 -17.84
C ASP A 136 3.01 -8.40 -18.34
N GLY A 137 4.11 -7.85 -17.82
CA GLY A 137 4.62 -6.53 -18.22
C GLY A 137 4.10 -5.34 -17.42
N GLN A 138 3.32 -5.56 -16.36
CA GLN A 138 2.89 -4.52 -15.43
C GLN A 138 3.39 -4.79 -14.01
N GLU A 139 3.98 -3.78 -13.38
CA GLU A 139 4.31 -3.81 -11.95
C GLU A 139 3.03 -3.94 -11.12
N ILE A 140 3.01 -4.95 -10.25
CA ILE A 140 1.86 -5.24 -9.38
C ILE A 140 2.20 -5.19 -7.89
N THR A 141 3.47 -5.31 -7.52
CA THR A 141 3.90 -5.41 -6.12
C THR A 141 5.31 -4.89 -5.96
N GLN A 142 5.56 -4.22 -4.84
CA GLN A 142 6.88 -3.80 -4.39
C GLN A 142 7.30 -4.65 -3.18
N PHE A 143 8.52 -5.20 -3.21
CA PHE A 143 9.21 -5.77 -2.05
C PHE A 143 10.25 -4.79 -1.54
N THR A 144 10.36 -4.66 -0.23
CA THR A 144 11.41 -3.86 0.41
C THR A 144 12.00 -4.62 1.60
N TYR A 145 13.31 -4.85 1.56
CA TYR A 145 14.09 -5.37 2.68
C TYR A 145 14.67 -4.17 3.42
N PHE A 146 13.99 -3.71 4.46
CA PHE A 146 14.35 -2.50 5.19
C PHE A 146 15.77 -2.58 5.76
N GLN A 147 16.60 -1.61 5.38
CA GLN A 147 17.94 -1.41 5.92
C GLN A 147 17.98 -0.25 6.92
N GLN A 148 17.11 0.74 6.70
CA GLN A 148 17.01 1.94 7.52
C GLN A 148 15.56 2.42 7.60
N ALA A 149 15.16 2.95 8.75
CA ALA A 149 13.92 3.66 8.96
C ALA A 149 14.08 4.73 10.05
N GLY A 150 13.47 5.90 9.87
CA GLY A 150 13.65 7.03 10.80
C GLY A 150 15.09 7.52 10.93
N GLY A 151 15.93 7.35 9.90
CA GLY A 151 17.36 7.65 9.96
C GLY A 151 18.19 6.62 10.73
N LEU A 152 17.58 5.57 11.28
CA LEU A 152 18.25 4.54 12.08
C LEU A 152 18.51 3.30 11.24
N VAL A 153 19.73 2.80 11.25
CA VAL A 153 20.08 1.49 10.66
C VAL A 153 19.40 0.40 11.47
N LEU A 154 18.76 -0.55 10.79
CA LEU A 154 18.02 -1.63 11.44
C LEU A 154 18.90 -2.85 11.68
N ASP A 155 18.96 -3.34 12.92
CA ASP A 155 19.68 -4.56 13.29
C ASP A 155 18.95 -5.82 12.79
N THR A 156 17.62 -5.74 12.63
CA THR A 156 16.79 -6.84 12.15
C THR A 156 16.08 -6.42 10.88
N VAL A 157 16.40 -7.09 9.77
CA VAL A 157 15.76 -6.84 8.48
C VAL A 157 14.29 -7.26 8.55
N ALA A 158 13.41 -6.33 8.22
CA ALA A 158 12.00 -6.59 7.96
C ALA A 158 11.74 -6.60 6.46
N VAL A 159 10.92 -7.54 6.00
CA VAL A 159 10.46 -7.59 4.61
C VAL A 159 9.07 -6.97 4.54
N GLU A 160 8.95 -5.93 3.72
CA GLU A 160 7.70 -5.33 3.32
C GLU A 160 7.27 -5.88 1.96
N ILE A 161 6.00 -6.23 1.83
CA ILE A 161 5.39 -6.64 0.56
C ILE A 161 4.16 -5.77 0.35
N THR A 162 4.21 -4.91 -0.65
CA THR A 162 3.15 -3.93 -0.96
C THR A 162 2.49 -4.29 -2.28
N TYR A 163 1.32 -4.88 -2.23
CA TYR A 163 0.51 -5.22 -3.40
C TYR A 163 -0.27 -3.99 -3.86
N GLY A 164 -0.27 -3.70 -5.16
CA GLY A 164 -1.20 -2.76 -5.79
C GLY A 164 -2.50 -3.47 -6.14
N LEU A 165 -3.54 -3.33 -5.32
CA LEU A 165 -4.75 -4.14 -5.44
C LEU A 165 -5.48 -3.94 -6.77
N GLU A 166 -5.59 -2.72 -7.26
CA GLU A 166 -6.20 -2.41 -8.55
C GLU A 166 -5.37 -2.97 -9.71
N ARG A 167 -4.03 -2.82 -9.64
CA ARG A 167 -3.10 -3.35 -10.65
C ARG A 167 -3.15 -4.87 -10.77
N ILE A 168 -3.53 -5.56 -9.71
CA ILE A 168 -3.74 -7.00 -9.68
C ILE A 168 -5.15 -7.37 -10.17
N THR A 169 -6.17 -6.67 -9.67
CA THR A 169 -7.56 -7.03 -9.92
C THR A 169 -8.01 -6.71 -11.35
N MET A 170 -7.52 -5.61 -11.93
CA MET A 170 -7.88 -5.23 -13.30
C MET A 170 -7.47 -6.30 -14.33
N PRO A 171 -6.23 -6.80 -14.37
CA PRO A 171 -5.85 -7.91 -15.25
C PRO A 171 -6.65 -9.19 -14.99
N LEU A 172 -6.88 -9.56 -13.73
CA LEU A 172 -7.69 -10.71 -13.37
C LEU A 172 -9.09 -10.64 -13.98
N GLN A 173 -9.69 -9.45 -13.97
CA GLN A 173 -11.02 -9.20 -14.53
C GLN A 173 -11.00 -8.88 -16.03
N ARG A 174 -9.82 -8.70 -16.63
CA ARG A 174 -9.62 -8.31 -18.04
C ARG A 174 -10.28 -6.98 -18.38
N VAL A 175 -10.20 -6.01 -17.47
CA VAL A 175 -10.66 -4.63 -17.66
C VAL A 175 -9.47 -3.71 -17.81
N HIS A 176 -9.66 -2.60 -18.56
CA HIS A 176 -8.61 -1.67 -18.91
C HIS A 176 -8.73 -0.31 -18.22
N HIS A 177 -9.83 -0.09 -17.49
CA HIS A 177 -10.09 1.13 -16.77
C HIS A 177 -10.59 0.79 -15.36
N PHE A 178 -10.08 1.47 -14.32
CA PHE A 178 -10.47 1.21 -12.94
C PHE A 178 -12.00 1.29 -12.73
N LYS A 179 -12.70 2.20 -13.43
CA LYS A 179 -14.16 2.33 -13.37
C LYS A 179 -14.92 1.05 -13.69
N GLU A 180 -14.35 0.19 -14.54
CA GLU A 180 -14.97 -1.06 -14.98
C GLU A 180 -14.69 -2.22 -14.03
N MET A 181 -13.71 -2.05 -13.15
CA MET A 181 -13.32 -3.09 -12.19
C MET A 181 -14.48 -3.37 -11.24
N ARG A 182 -14.93 -4.62 -11.20
CA ARG A 182 -16.01 -5.05 -10.29
C ARG A 182 -15.50 -5.04 -8.86
N TRP A 183 -16.15 -4.22 -8.04
CA TRP A 183 -15.93 -4.23 -6.59
C TRP A 183 -16.58 -5.44 -5.95
N ASN A 184 -17.81 -5.75 -6.34
CA ASN A 184 -18.55 -6.95 -6.00
C ASN A 184 -19.55 -7.30 -7.12
N GLU A 185 -20.59 -8.07 -6.81
CA GLU A 185 -21.61 -8.45 -7.79
C GLU A 185 -22.47 -7.26 -8.28
N THR A 186 -22.60 -6.21 -7.46
CA THR A 186 -23.52 -5.08 -7.68
C THR A 186 -22.79 -3.82 -8.13
N PHE A 187 -21.60 -3.55 -7.58
CA PHE A 187 -20.89 -2.29 -7.75
C PHE A 187 -19.56 -2.48 -8.48
N THR A 188 -19.19 -1.47 -9.25
CA THR A 188 -17.86 -1.27 -9.83
C THR A 188 -17.05 -0.31 -8.97
N ASP A 189 -15.75 -0.23 -9.20
CA ASP A 189 -14.90 0.79 -8.58
C ASP A 189 -15.30 2.20 -9.04
N GLY A 190 -15.80 2.35 -10.26
CA GLY A 190 -16.37 3.59 -10.74
C GLY A 190 -17.57 4.06 -9.91
N ASP A 191 -18.44 3.14 -9.49
CA ASP A 191 -19.58 3.48 -8.61
C ASP A 191 -19.13 3.93 -7.22
N VAL A 192 -17.99 3.41 -6.73
CA VAL A 192 -17.48 3.66 -5.38
C VAL A 192 -16.58 4.88 -5.33
N ASN A 193 -15.61 5.01 -6.25
CA ASN A 193 -14.49 5.94 -6.11
C ASN A 193 -14.48 7.07 -7.15
N TYR A 194 -15.16 6.95 -8.30
CA TYR A 194 -15.04 7.92 -9.39
C TYR A 194 -15.40 9.35 -9.00
N GLN A 195 -16.54 9.54 -8.31
CA GLN A 195 -16.97 10.87 -7.87
C GLN A 195 -15.93 11.49 -6.92
N GLY A 196 -15.40 10.69 -6.01
CA GLY A 196 -14.33 11.11 -5.11
C GLY A 196 -13.07 11.54 -5.86
N GLU A 197 -12.65 10.79 -6.87
CA GLU A 197 -11.50 11.14 -7.73
C GLU A 197 -11.70 12.50 -8.42
N VAL A 198 -12.88 12.74 -8.98
CA VAL A 198 -13.19 14.02 -9.66
C VAL A 198 -13.18 15.19 -8.69
N GLU A 199 -13.84 15.05 -7.53
CA GLU A 199 -13.96 16.14 -6.56
C GLU A 199 -12.63 16.45 -5.87
N HIS A 200 -11.86 15.43 -5.50
CA HIS A 200 -10.54 15.63 -4.91
C HIS A 200 -9.56 16.24 -5.90
N SER A 201 -9.55 15.81 -7.17
CA SER A 201 -8.73 16.42 -8.21
C SER A 201 -9.04 17.91 -8.35
N LYS A 202 -10.32 18.29 -8.44
CA LYS A 202 -10.74 19.69 -8.47
C LYS A 202 -10.27 20.46 -7.24
N TYR A 203 -10.46 19.87 -6.05
CA TYR A 203 -10.02 20.50 -4.82
C TYR A 203 -8.51 20.75 -4.83
N TYR A 204 -7.70 19.74 -5.13
CA TYR A 204 -6.24 19.84 -5.10
C TYR A 204 -5.68 20.85 -6.11
N PHE A 205 -6.20 20.84 -7.32
CA PHE A 205 -5.60 21.62 -8.42
C PHE A 205 -6.26 22.97 -8.69
N GLU A 206 -7.50 23.17 -8.28
CA GLU A 206 -8.27 24.37 -8.62
C GLU A 206 -8.72 25.20 -7.42
N VAL A 207 -9.01 24.57 -6.26
CA VAL A 207 -9.73 25.21 -5.16
C VAL A 207 -8.88 25.38 -3.90
N ALA A 208 -7.95 24.46 -3.63
CA ALA A 208 -7.18 24.46 -2.39
C ALA A 208 -6.38 25.77 -2.21
N ASN A 209 -6.49 26.37 -1.04
CA ASN A 209 -5.69 27.53 -0.67
C ASN A 209 -4.34 27.07 -0.12
N VAL A 210 -3.30 27.15 -0.94
CA VAL A 210 -1.94 26.67 -0.62
C VAL A 210 -1.38 27.35 0.65
N GLU A 211 -1.60 28.67 0.79
CA GLU A 211 -1.11 29.40 1.98
C GLU A 211 -1.77 28.90 3.26
N ARG A 212 -3.07 28.63 3.21
CA ARG A 212 -3.79 28.06 4.34
C ARG A 212 -3.31 26.66 4.68
N MET A 213 -3.00 25.84 3.66
CA MET A 213 -2.44 24.50 3.88
C MET A 213 -1.06 24.55 4.54
N ARG A 214 -0.20 25.51 4.12
CA ARG A 214 1.10 25.75 4.78
C ARG A 214 0.95 26.17 6.24
N GLN A 215 -0.01 27.02 6.55
CA GLN A 215 -0.29 27.42 7.94
C GLN A 215 -0.73 26.22 8.78
N LEU A 216 -1.60 25.34 8.25
CA LEU A 216 -2.00 24.11 8.93
C LEU A 216 -0.81 23.17 9.15
N TYR A 217 0.04 22.99 8.13
CA TYR A 217 1.26 22.19 8.28
C TYR A 217 2.13 22.69 9.44
N ASN A 218 2.41 23.99 9.49
CA ASN A 218 3.23 24.58 10.55
C ASN A 218 2.60 24.39 11.95
N LEU A 219 1.27 24.47 12.06
CA LEU A 219 0.57 24.23 13.34
C LEU A 219 0.68 22.76 13.76
N TYR A 220 0.48 21.83 12.84
CA TYR A 220 0.64 20.40 13.13
C TYR A 220 2.10 20.05 13.49
N GLU A 221 3.09 20.66 12.85
CA GLU A 221 4.49 20.49 13.20
C GLU A 221 4.80 20.94 14.64
N LEU A 222 4.23 22.06 15.07
CA LEU A 222 4.37 22.54 16.46
C LEU A 222 3.75 21.57 17.46
N GLU A 223 2.51 21.11 17.20
CA GLU A 223 1.83 20.15 18.07
C GLU A 223 2.54 18.78 18.11
N ALA A 224 3.03 18.30 16.98
CA ALA A 224 3.80 17.04 16.93
C ALA A 224 5.09 17.14 17.77
N ASN A 225 5.82 18.26 17.67
CA ASN A 225 7.01 18.49 18.48
C ASN A 225 6.68 18.59 19.98
N GLU A 226 5.57 19.23 20.35
CA GLU A 226 5.13 19.30 21.74
C GLU A 226 4.77 17.91 22.28
N ALA A 227 4.07 17.09 21.51
CA ALA A 227 3.79 15.69 21.86
C ALA A 227 5.08 14.88 22.06
N LEU A 228 6.06 15.03 21.16
CA LEU A 228 7.37 14.36 21.28
C LEU A 228 8.13 14.80 22.53
N ASN A 229 8.11 16.09 22.90
CA ASN A 229 8.73 16.60 24.11
C ASN A 229 8.15 15.96 25.38
N HIS A 230 6.92 15.47 25.31
CA HIS A 230 6.26 14.70 26.38
C HIS A 230 6.42 13.18 26.24
N GLY A 231 7.19 12.69 25.26
CA GLY A 231 7.39 11.27 25.00
C GLY A 231 6.20 10.55 24.34
N LEU A 232 5.26 11.32 23.78
CA LEU A 232 4.03 10.82 23.18
C LEU A 232 4.23 10.60 21.66
N VAL A 233 4.82 9.45 21.29
CA VAL A 233 5.18 9.16 19.90
C VAL A 233 3.94 8.99 19.01
N LEU A 234 2.92 8.24 19.44
CA LEU A 234 1.74 7.97 18.62
C LEU A 234 0.90 9.22 18.32
N PRO A 235 0.63 10.14 19.27
CA PRO A 235 -0.03 11.41 18.94
C PRO A 235 0.79 12.34 18.05
N ALA A 236 2.12 12.24 18.11
CA ALA A 236 3.01 13.06 17.28
C ALA A 236 3.11 12.53 15.84
N TYR A 237 2.89 11.25 15.66
CA TYR A 237 2.94 10.58 14.38
C TYR A 237 1.70 10.87 13.54
#